data_60ef79ff9ae3bc073129c66bb7ffcb76
#
_entry.id   60ef79ff9ae3bc073129c66bb7ffcb76
#
_cell.length_a   1.000
_cell.length_b   1.000
_cell.length_c   1.000
_cell.angle_alpha   90.00
_cell.angle_beta   90.00
_cell.angle_gamma   90.00
#
_symmetry.space_group_name_H-M   'P 1'
#
loop_
_entity.id
_entity.type
_entity.pdbx_description
1 polymer ?
#
loop_
_entity_poly.entity_id
_entity_poly.type
_entity_poly.pdbx_seq_one_letter_code
_entity_poly.pdbx_strand_id
1 'polypeptide(L)'
;MENFGQFLNVIDVEATCWEGRPPPGEVSEIIEIGLCVVDVEARKRVAKHRILVRPARSAVSAFCTELTGLTSAEVEGGVDFGTACALLEREHRSRSRAWVSWGDYDRRQFERQCSDGGVSYPFGSRHTNAKQAFTHCFNLRRKPGMSAALEHVGLPLEGRHHSGADDAWNIAALMLEISARGAWPGSDEKASQPTGRR
;
A
#
# COMPACT_ATOMS: atom_id res chain seq x y z
N MET A 1 4.86 -23.57 6.44
CA MET A 1 3.84 -22.68 5.84
C MET A 1 3.75 -21.44 6.71
N GLU A 2 4.24 -20.32 6.26
CA GLU A 2 3.90 -19.07 6.90
C GLU A 2 2.40 -18.87 6.66
N ASN A 3 1.64 -19.06 7.73
CA ASN A 3 0.21 -18.82 7.69
C ASN A 3 0.00 -17.30 7.62
N PHE A 4 -0.28 -16.74 6.44
CA PHE A 4 -0.55 -15.31 6.25
C PHE A 4 -1.78 -14.85 7.05
N GLY A 5 -2.46 -15.78 7.73
CA GLY A 5 -3.73 -15.53 8.39
C GLY A 5 -4.86 -15.34 7.37
N GLN A 6 -6.09 -15.32 7.84
CA GLN A 6 -7.27 -15.11 7.00
C GLN A 6 -7.29 -13.71 6.36
N PHE A 7 -6.75 -12.70 7.03
CA PHE A 7 -6.82 -11.31 6.58
C PHE A 7 -5.43 -10.73 6.31
N LEU A 8 -5.33 -9.91 5.27
CA LEU A 8 -4.18 -9.06 4.99
C LEU A 8 -4.59 -7.60 4.80
N ASN A 9 -3.65 -6.70 4.97
CA ASN A 9 -3.83 -5.27 4.75
C ASN A 9 -3.15 -4.86 3.44
N VAL A 10 -3.87 -4.18 2.57
CA VAL A 10 -3.30 -3.50 1.40
C VAL A 10 -3.21 -2.02 1.73
N ILE A 11 -2.03 -1.45 1.56
CA ILE A 11 -1.70 -0.08 1.94
C ILE A 11 -1.26 0.70 0.71
N ASP A 12 -1.74 1.91 0.61
CA ASP A 12 -1.25 2.93 -0.30
C ASP A 12 -1.21 4.27 0.43
N VAL A 13 -0.19 5.10 0.19
CA VAL A 13 -0.06 6.40 0.85
C VAL A 13 0.07 7.54 -0.13
N GLU A 14 -0.58 8.65 0.19
CA GLU A 14 -0.29 9.94 -0.40
C GLU A 14 0.62 10.75 0.52
N ALA A 15 1.54 11.49 -0.08
CA ALA A 15 2.49 12.29 0.67
C ALA A 15 2.67 13.67 0.06
N THR A 16 3.10 14.64 0.85
CA THR A 16 3.43 15.98 0.34
C THR A 16 4.46 15.87 -0.78
N CYS A 17 4.19 16.56 -1.87
CA CYS A 17 5.00 16.53 -3.08
C CYS A 17 4.99 17.88 -3.80
N TRP A 18 5.94 18.07 -4.72
CA TRP A 18 6.17 19.32 -5.43
C TRP A 18 6.52 19.06 -6.90
N GLU A 19 6.25 20.04 -7.76
CA GLU A 19 6.70 20.03 -9.16
C GLU A 19 8.21 20.28 -9.24
N GLY A 20 9.03 19.43 -8.67
CA GLY A 20 10.47 19.59 -8.65
C GLY A 20 11.06 19.34 -7.28
N ARG A 21 12.01 20.18 -6.86
CA ARG A 21 12.63 20.01 -5.54
C ARG A 21 11.75 20.60 -4.44
N PRO A 22 11.72 19.94 -3.25
CA PRO A 22 11.03 20.50 -2.10
C PRO A 22 11.64 21.88 -1.72
N PRO A 23 10.84 22.79 -1.16
CA PRO A 23 11.34 24.01 -0.56
C PRO A 23 12.36 23.73 0.56
N PRO A 24 13.28 24.66 0.86
CA PRO A 24 14.24 24.47 1.95
C PRO A 24 13.56 24.16 3.29
N GLY A 25 13.96 23.06 3.93
CA GLY A 25 13.42 22.61 5.20
C GLY A 25 12.18 21.71 5.10
N GLU A 26 11.55 21.62 3.94
CA GLU A 26 10.43 20.71 3.71
C GLU A 26 10.91 19.31 3.28
N VAL A 27 10.15 18.29 3.65
CA VAL A 27 10.38 16.88 3.32
C VAL A 27 9.06 16.24 2.91
N SER A 28 9.09 15.17 2.14
CA SER A 28 7.86 14.44 1.83
C SER A 28 7.30 13.79 3.10
N GLU A 29 6.07 14.09 3.49
CA GLU A 29 5.37 13.56 4.66
C GLU A 29 4.06 12.93 4.25
N ILE A 30 3.70 11.79 4.84
CA ILE A 30 2.43 11.13 4.61
C ILE A 30 1.29 12.06 5.03
N ILE A 31 0.32 12.24 4.13
CA ILE A 31 -0.90 13.05 4.33
C ILE A 31 -2.19 12.24 4.22
N GLU A 32 -2.13 11.06 3.61
CA GLU A 32 -3.21 10.08 3.60
C GLU A 32 -2.64 8.68 3.69
N ILE A 33 -3.30 7.83 4.47
CA ILE A 33 -3.06 6.39 4.48
C ILE A 33 -4.35 5.73 4.03
N GLY A 34 -4.34 5.11 2.87
CA GLY A 34 -5.37 4.23 2.38
C GLY A 34 -5.11 2.80 2.84
N LEU A 35 -6.16 2.12 3.28
CA LEU A 35 -6.09 0.74 3.71
C LEU A 35 -7.30 -0.04 3.20
N CYS A 36 -7.03 -1.17 2.54
CA CYS A 36 -8.04 -2.16 2.22
C CYS A 36 -7.74 -3.46 2.99
N VAL A 37 -8.74 -3.96 3.70
CA VAL A 37 -8.66 -5.30 4.32
C VAL A 37 -9.17 -6.32 3.31
N VAL A 38 -8.37 -7.35 3.06
CA VAL A 38 -8.71 -8.47 2.17
C VAL A 38 -8.88 -9.73 3.00
N ASP A 39 -10.01 -10.42 2.83
CA ASP A 39 -10.21 -11.80 3.26
C ASP A 39 -9.66 -12.72 2.17
N VAL A 40 -8.53 -13.36 2.45
CA VAL A 40 -7.81 -14.19 1.50
C VAL A 40 -8.55 -15.49 1.21
N GLU A 41 -9.20 -16.07 2.23
CA GLU A 41 -9.96 -17.32 2.11
C GLU A 41 -11.25 -17.09 1.30
N ALA A 42 -11.99 -16.03 1.63
CA ALA A 42 -13.20 -15.65 0.92
C ALA A 42 -12.91 -14.95 -0.43
N ARG A 43 -11.64 -14.63 -0.72
CA ARG A 43 -11.17 -13.93 -1.93
C ARG A 43 -11.94 -12.63 -2.20
N LYS A 44 -12.08 -11.80 -1.18
CA LYS A 44 -12.83 -10.54 -1.31
C LYS A 44 -12.21 -9.40 -0.51
N ARG A 45 -12.42 -8.20 -1.00
CA ARG A 45 -12.17 -6.95 -0.28
C ARG A 45 -13.29 -6.77 0.74
N VAL A 46 -12.97 -6.60 2.03
CA VAL A 46 -13.99 -6.57 3.10
C VAL A 46 -14.15 -5.23 3.76
N ALA A 47 -13.12 -4.38 3.72
CA ALA A 47 -13.18 -3.04 4.29
C ALA A 47 -12.24 -2.09 3.55
N LYS A 48 -12.67 -0.83 3.44
CA LYS A 48 -11.90 0.28 2.88
C LYS A 48 -11.83 1.39 3.91
N HIS A 49 -10.62 1.83 4.25
CA HIS A 49 -10.39 2.85 5.28
C HIS A 49 -9.51 3.95 4.72
N ARG A 50 -9.69 5.14 5.26
CA ARG A 50 -8.92 6.34 4.98
C ARG A 50 -8.52 6.99 6.29
N ILE A 51 -7.22 7.23 6.47
CA ILE A 51 -6.70 7.98 7.60
C ILE A 51 -6.01 9.22 7.04
N LEU A 52 -6.56 10.39 7.32
CA LEU A 52 -5.90 11.66 7.01
C LEU A 52 -4.84 11.95 8.06
N VAL A 53 -3.67 12.35 7.58
CA VAL A 53 -2.51 12.63 8.42
C VAL A 53 -2.09 14.08 8.22
N ARG A 54 -1.99 14.82 9.32
CA ARG A 54 -1.50 16.19 9.31
C ARG A 54 0.02 16.20 9.23
N PRO A 55 0.62 16.79 8.17
CA PRO A 55 2.06 16.93 8.07
C PRO A 55 2.56 17.90 9.14
N ALA A 56 3.76 17.66 9.67
CA ALA A 56 4.34 18.45 10.76
C ALA A 56 5.32 19.52 10.27
N ARG A 57 5.94 19.33 9.10
CA ARG A 57 7.07 20.14 8.59
C ARG A 57 6.82 20.73 7.22
N SER A 58 5.91 20.19 6.46
CA SER A 58 5.71 20.52 5.06
C SER A 58 4.28 20.96 4.78
N ALA A 59 4.12 21.93 3.90
CA ALA A 59 2.82 22.33 3.41
C ALA A 59 2.36 21.43 2.26
N VAL A 60 1.03 21.33 2.07
CA VAL A 60 0.46 20.74 0.87
C VAL A 60 0.56 21.75 -0.26
N SER A 61 1.40 21.48 -1.27
CA SER A 61 1.59 22.35 -2.41
C SER A 61 0.38 22.32 -3.35
N ALA A 62 0.25 23.33 -4.23
CA ALA A 62 -0.77 23.33 -5.28
C ALA A 62 -0.64 22.08 -6.19
N PHE A 63 0.59 21.70 -6.54
CA PHE A 63 0.88 20.48 -7.29
C PHE A 63 0.40 19.22 -6.57
N CYS A 64 0.65 19.13 -5.26
CA CYS A 64 0.19 18.01 -4.44
C CYS A 64 -1.34 17.94 -4.41
N THR A 65 -2.02 19.08 -4.26
CA THR A 65 -3.50 19.13 -4.32
C THR A 65 -4.02 18.73 -5.70
N GLU A 66 -3.41 19.17 -6.78
CA GLU A 66 -3.80 18.78 -8.14
C GLU A 66 -3.67 17.26 -8.34
N LEU A 67 -2.56 16.69 -7.89
CA LEU A 67 -2.28 15.26 -8.00
C LEU A 67 -3.23 14.41 -7.15
N THR A 68 -3.28 14.68 -5.85
CA THR A 68 -3.96 13.83 -4.85
C THR A 68 -5.42 14.23 -4.60
N GLY A 69 -5.78 15.48 -4.90
CA GLY A 69 -7.06 16.07 -4.52
C GLY A 69 -7.14 16.54 -3.08
N LEU A 70 -6.11 16.32 -2.29
CA LEU A 70 -6.08 16.71 -0.89
C LEU A 70 -5.72 18.19 -0.75
N THR A 71 -6.52 18.91 0.01
CA THR A 71 -6.26 20.33 0.34
C THR A 71 -5.57 20.44 1.70
N SER A 72 -4.87 21.56 1.94
CA SER A 72 -4.29 21.86 3.26
C SER A 72 -5.34 21.80 4.36
N ALA A 73 -6.54 22.34 4.12
CA ALA A 73 -7.63 22.34 5.12
C ALA A 73 -8.09 20.93 5.49
N GLU A 74 -8.15 20.00 4.53
CA GLU A 74 -8.51 18.61 4.80
C GLU A 74 -7.46 17.91 5.65
N VAL A 75 -6.17 18.02 5.30
CA VAL A 75 -5.10 17.34 6.03
C VAL A 75 -4.83 17.95 7.40
N GLU A 76 -5.10 19.24 7.59
CA GLU A 76 -5.06 19.90 8.92
C GLU A 76 -6.05 19.27 9.91
N GLY A 77 -7.20 18.79 9.42
CA GLY A 77 -8.17 18.02 10.20
C GLY A 77 -7.74 16.59 10.51
N GLY A 78 -6.65 16.12 9.91
CA GLY A 78 -6.10 14.80 10.15
C GLY A 78 -5.41 14.65 11.49
N VAL A 79 -5.12 13.41 11.87
CA VAL A 79 -4.34 13.08 13.05
C VAL A 79 -2.84 13.30 12.80
N ASP A 80 -2.03 13.41 13.84
CA ASP A 80 -0.58 13.35 13.68
C ASP A 80 -0.11 11.96 13.23
N PHE A 81 1.10 11.89 12.67
CA PHE A 81 1.63 10.65 12.10
C PHE A 81 1.80 9.53 13.15
N GLY A 82 2.20 9.86 14.38
CA GLY A 82 2.32 8.87 15.46
C GLY A 82 0.97 8.27 15.83
N THR A 83 -0.07 9.10 15.92
CA THR A 83 -1.46 8.66 16.13
C THR A 83 -1.94 7.79 14.97
N ALA A 84 -1.64 8.15 13.71
CA ALA A 84 -1.99 7.35 12.55
C ALA A 84 -1.34 5.95 12.60
N CYS A 85 -0.06 5.87 12.96
CA CYS A 85 0.63 4.58 13.16
C CYS A 85 -0.01 3.75 14.27
N ALA A 86 -0.39 4.37 15.39
CA ALA A 86 -1.07 3.69 16.49
C ALA A 86 -2.47 3.18 16.09
N LEU A 87 -3.21 3.92 15.25
CA LEU A 87 -4.50 3.48 14.68
C LEU A 87 -4.32 2.25 13.80
N LEU A 88 -3.29 2.22 12.93
CA LEU A 88 -2.98 1.06 12.11
C LEU A 88 -2.74 -0.20 12.95
N GLU A 89 -2.00 -0.07 14.05
CA GLU A 89 -1.73 -1.20 14.95
C GLU A 89 -2.97 -1.66 15.70
N ARG A 90 -3.70 -0.74 16.31
CA ARG A 90 -4.81 -1.04 17.20
C ARG A 90 -6.05 -1.54 16.45
N GLU A 91 -6.42 -0.87 15.36
CA GLU A 91 -7.68 -1.14 14.66
C GLU A 91 -7.51 -2.10 13.49
N HIS A 92 -6.33 -2.07 12.85
CA HIS A 92 -6.08 -2.87 11.64
C HIS A 92 -5.05 -4.00 11.85
N ARG A 93 -4.56 -4.19 13.09
CA ARG A 93 -3.60 -5.25 13.45
C ARG A 93 -2.37 -5.28 12.54
N SER A 94 -1.88 -4.12 12.13
CA SER A 94 -0.86 -3.99 11.10
C SER A 94 0.47 -4.69 11.43
N ARG A 95 0.83 -4.84 12.71
CA ARG A 95 2.01 -5.62 13.12
C ARG A 95 1.87 -7.12 12.94
N SER A 96 0.67 -7.65 13.10
CA SER A 96 0.43 -9.10 13.08
C SER A 96 -0.10 -9.61 11.75
N ARG A 97 -0.72 -8.76 10.94
CA ARG A 97 -1.17 -9.11 9.60
C ARG A 97 -0.04 -8.94 8.58
N ALA A 98 -0.03 -9.79 7.57
CA ALA A 98 0.74 -9.51 6.37
C ALA A 98 0.18 -8.26 5.68
N TRP A 99 1.05 -7.54 4.99
CA TRP A 99 0.63 -6.34 4.29
C TRP A 99 1.28 -6.20 2.91
N VAL A 100 0.66 -5.40 2.07
CA VAL A 100 0.95 -5.30 0.66
C VAL A 100 0.92 -3.84 0.23
N SER A 101 1.81 -3.46 -0.70
CA SER A 101 1.75 -2.17 -1.40
C SER A 101 2.13 -2.32 -2.87
N TRP A 102 1.81 -1.30 -3.70
CA TRP A 102 2.13 -1.31 -5.13
C TRP A 102 3.56 -0.84 -5.40
N GLY A 103 4.53 -1.62 -4.99
CA GLY A 103 5.95 -1.31 -5.04
C GLY A 103 6.56 -1.21 -3.65
N ASP A 104 7.68 -0.50 -3.52
CA ASP A 104 8.38 -0.31 -2.26
C ASP A 104 8.30 1.13 -1.75
N TYR A 105 7.58 2.02 -2.45
CA TYR A 105 7.50 3.43 -2.08
C TYR A 105 6.88 3.60 -0.70
N ASP A 106 5.70 3.03 -0.49
CA ASP A 106 4.94 3.15 0.76
C ASP A 106 5.75 2.65 1.96
N ARG A 107 6.35 1.46 1.82
CA ARG A 107 7.20 0.88 2.85
C ARG A 107 8.36 1.81 3.22
N ARG A 108 9.09 2.31 2.23
CA ARG A 108 10.22 3.23 2.45
C ARG A 108 9.80 4.56 3.04
N GLN A 109 8.63 5.06 2.63
CA GLN A 109 8.06 6.30 3.15
C GLN A 109 7.75 6.17 4.64
N PHE A 110 7.12 5.07 5.07
CA PHE A 110 6.90 4.77 6.48
C PHE A 110 8.21 4.57 7.24
N GLU A 111 9.15 3.76 6.73
CA GLU A 111 10.46 3.51 7.35
C GLU A 111 11.20 4.83 7.62
N ARG A 112 11.27 5.70 6.62
CA ARG A 112 11.93 7.00 6.72
C ARG A 112 11.22 7.90 7.72
N GLN A 113 9.91 8.09 7.61
CA GLN A 113 9.16 9.02 8.45
C GLN A 113 9.11 8.56 9.92
N CYS A 114 9.02 7.25 10.15
CA CYS A 114 9.15 6.68 11.50
C CYS A 114 10.53 6.95 12.10
N SER A 115 11.59 6.72 11.33
CA SER A 115 12.98 6.99 11.77
C SER A 115 13.19 8.47 12.10
N ASP A 116 12.75 9.36 11.20
CA ASP A 116 12.93 10.81 11.35
C ASP A 116 12.14 11.39 12.54
N GLY A 117 10.96 10.83 12.80
CA GLY A 117 10.05 11.28 13.86
C GLY A 117 10.17 10.53 15.19
N GLY A 118 11.01 9.51 15.28
CA GLY A 118 11.10 8.64 16.47
C GLY A 118 9.80 7.86 16.73
N VAL A 119 9.01 7.61 15.70
CA VAL A 119 7.74 6.87 15.79
C VAL A 119 8.00 5.39 15.57
N SER A 120 7.33 4.52 16.34
CA SER A 120 7.40 3.07 16.12
C SER A 120 6.84 2.70 14.76
N TYR A 121 7.56 1.88 13.99
CA TYR A 121 7.11 1.37 12.70
C TYR A 121 5.88 0.47 12.87
N PRO A 122 4.73 0.77 12.19
CA PRO A 122 3.46 0.14 12.52
C PRO A 122 3.24 -1.24 11.93
N PHE A 123 4.13 -1.73 11.07
CA PHE A 123 3.95 -3.00 10.36
C PHE A 123 4.90 -4.10 10.86
N GLY A 124 4.48 -5.35 10.67
CA GLY A 124 5.37 -6.50 10.81
C GLY A 124 6.27 -6.68 9.58
N SER A 125 7.15 -7.69 9.63
CA SER A 125 8.13 -7.98 8.57
C SER A 125 7.53 -8.57 7.29
N ARG A 126 6.29 -9.07 7.33
CA ARG A 126 5.63 -9.74 6.20
C ARG A 126 5.04 -8.74 5.21
N HIS A 127 5.90 -8.16 4.39
CA HIS A 127 5.53 -7.24 3.31
C HIS A 127 5.63 -7.92 1.95
N THR A 128 4.65 -7.68 1.09
CA THR A 128 4.67 -8.11 -0.32
C THR A 128 4.60 -6.91 -1.24
N ASN A 129 5.55 -6.83 -2.17
CA ASN A 129 5.52 -5.89 -3.28
C ASN A 129 4.61 -6.43 -4.40
N ALA A 130 3.36 -5.96 -4.43
CA ALA A 130 2.36 -6.42 -5.40
C ALA A 130 2.74 -6.14 -6.86
N LYS A 131 3.42 -5.02 -7.14
CA LYS A 131 3.89 -4.67 -8.48
C LYS A 131 4.87 -5.73 -9.00
N GLN A 132 5.75 -6.24 -8.14
CA GLN A 132 6.69 -7.29 -8.51
C GLN A 132 5.96 -8.63 -8.68
N ALA A 133 5.06 -8.99 -7.77
CA ALA A 133 4.26 -10.21 -7.86
C ALA A 133 3.42 -10.22 -9.13
N PHE A 134 2.77 -9.11 -9.47
CA PHE A 134 2.01 -8.93 -10.71
C PHE A 134 2.88 -9.12 -11.95
N THR A 135 4.04 -8.45 -11.97
CA THR A 135 4.99 -8.54 -13.09
C THR A 135 5.41 -9.98 -13.36
N HIS A 136 5.68 -10.76 -12.32
CA HIS A 136 6.02 -12.18 -12.41
C HIS A 136 4.81 -13.03 -12.85
N CYS A 137 3.66 -12.85 -12.21
CA CYS A 137 2.44 -13.61 -12.49
C CYS A 137 2.02 -13.53 -13.97
N PHE A 138 2.15 -12.34 -14.56
CA PHE A 138 1.78 -12.09 -15.97
C PHE A 138 2.97 -12.11 -16.94
N ASN A 139 4.16 -12.52 -16.48
CA ASN A 139 5.38 -12.60 -17.29
C ASN A 139 5.67 -11.31 -18.08
N LEU A 140 5.53 -10.15 -17.43
CA LEU A 140 5.71 -8.85 -18.06
C LEU A 140 7.20 -8.45 -18.10
N ARG A 141 7.61 -7.78 -19.18
CA ARG A 141 8.98 -7.26 -19.32
C ARG A 141 9.26 -6.03 -18.46
N ARG A 142 8.23 -5.26 -18.11
CA ARG A 142 8.33 -4.03 -17.32
C ARG A 142 7.30 -4.06 -16.21
N LYS A 143 7.64 -3.47 -15.08
CA LYS A 143 6.74 -3.33 -13.93
C LYS A 143 5.72 -2.22 -14.23
N PRO A 144 4.41 -2.53 -14.39
CA PRO A 144 3.40 -1.54 -14.73
C PRO A 144 3.06 -0.63 -13.53
N GLY A 145 2.54 0.56 -13.82
CA GLY A 145 1.77 1.34 -12.85
C GLY A 145 0.47 0.61 -12.47
N MET A 146 -0.19 1.03 -11.40
CA MET A 146 -1.42 0.39 -10.91
C MET A 146 -2.55 0.46 -11.96
N SER A 147 -2.77 1.63 -12.57
CA SER A 147 -3.79 1.79 -13.63
C SER A 147 -3.53 0.90 -14.85
N ALA A 148 -2.28 0.83 -15.33
CA ALA A 148 -1.91 -0.04 -16.44
C ALA A 148 -2.05 -1.54 -16.08
N ALA A 149 -1.88 -1.91 -14.82
CA ALA A 149 -2.11 -3.26 -14.36
C ALA A 149 -3.60 -3.61 -14.33
N LEU A 150 -4.46 -2.69 -13.90
CA LEU A 150 -5.92 -2.85 -13.95
C LEU A 150 -6.38 -3.05 -15.40
N GLU A 151 -5.93 -2.19 -16.32
CA GLU A 151 -6.22 -2.29 -17.74
C GLU A 151 -5.78 -3.65 -18.30
N HIS A 152 -4.58 -4.11 -17.94
CA HIS A 152 -4.03 -5.40 -18.39
C HIS A 152 -4.93 -6.59 -18.04
N VAL A 153 -5.60 -6.56 -16.89
CA VAL A 153 -6.50 -7.64 -16.44
C VAL A 153 -7.98 -7.35 -16.71
N GLY A 154 -8.30 -6.22 -17.37
CA GLY A 154 -9.68 -5.83 -17.69
C GLY A 154 -10.51 -5.38 -16.51
N LEU A 155 -9.88 -4.92 -15.43
CA LEU A 155 -10.56 -4.36 -14.26
C LEU A 155 -10.71 -2.84 -14.40
N PRO A 156 -11.86 -2.26 -14.01
CA PRO A 156 -12.05 -0.82 -13.97
C PRO A 156 -11.25 -0.20 -12.83
N LEU A 157 -10.83 1.06 -12.99
CA LEU A 157 -10.40 1.88 -11.89
C LEU A 157 -11.63 2.29 -11.07
N GLU A 158 -11.68 1.89 -9.82
CA GLU A 158 -12.75 2.26 -8.89
C GLU A 158 -12.31 3.49 -8.08
N GLY A 159 -13.09 4.56 -8.15
CA GLY A 159 -12.78 5.83 -7.47
C GLY A 159 -11.77 6.69 -8.23
N ARG A 160 -10.93 7.41 -7.49
CA ARG A 160 -9.94 8.35 -8.03
C ARG A 160 -8.53 7.80 -7.91
N HIS A 161 -7.76 7.85 -9.00
CA HIS A 161 -6.31 7.60 -8.92
C HIS A 161 -5.60 8.70 -8.16
N HIS A 162 -4.59 8.35 -7.38
CA HIS A 162 -3.93 9.21 -6.38
C HIS A 162 -4.87 9.65 -5.24
N SER A 163 -5.74 8.73 -4.82
CA SER A 163 -6.41 8.74 -3.53
C SER A 163 -6.00 7.45 -2.83
N GLY A 164 -5.29 7.56 -1.71
CA GLY A 164 -4.70 6.40 -1.05
C GLY A 164 -5.74 5.31 -0.75
N ALA A 165 -6.95 5.69 -0.30
CA ALA A 165 -8.01 4.72 -0.03
C ALA A 165 -8.52 4.03 -1.30
N ASP A 166 -8.67 4.76 -2.41
CA ASP A 166 -9.10 4.21 -3.70
C ASP A 166 -8.01 3.34 -4.31
N ASP A 167 -6.75 3.78 -4.25
CA ASP A 167 -5.62 3.05 -4.78
C ASP A 167 -5.36 1.75 -3.98
N ALA A 168 -5.44 1.78 -2.65
CA ALA A 168 -5.40 0.56 -1.83
C ALA A 168 -6.52 -0.43 -2.19
N TRP A 169 -7.72 0.07 -2.49
CA TRP A 169 -8.85 -0.74 -2.93
C TRP A 169 -8.62 -1.38 -4.30
N ASN A 170 -8.06 -0.63 -5.25
CA ASN A 170 -7.71 -1.13 -6.59
C ASN A 170 -6.53 -2.12 -6.56
N ILE A 171 -5.50 -1.83 -5.76
CA ILE A 171 -4.38 -2.76 -5.55
C ILE A 171 -4.89 -4.07 -4.96
N ALA A 172 -5.85 -4.03 -4.03
CA ALA A 172 -6.47 -5.23 -3.47
C ALA A 172 -7.20 -6.07 -4.54
N ALA A 173 -7.85 -5.45 -5.54
CA ALA A 173 -8.43 -6.18 -6.65
C ALA A 173 -7.35 -6.89 -7.48
N LEU A 174 -6.25 -6.21 -7.81
CA LEU A 174 -5.10 -6.81 -8.51
C LEU A 174 -4.48 -7.96 -7.71
N MET A 175 -4.43 -7.84 -6.39
CA MET A 175 -3.96 -8.90 -5.50
C MET A 175 -4.83 -10.15 -5.58
N LEU A 176 -6.15 -9.99 -5.66
CA LEU A 176 -7.08 -11.10 -5.81
C LEU A 176 -6.90 -11.80 -7.17
N GLU A 177 -6.59 -11.05 -8.23
CA GLU A 177 -6.26 -11.62 -9.55
C GLU A 177 -4.97 -12.46 -9.51
N ILE A 178 -3.92 -11.97 -8.85
CA ILE A 178 -2.68 -12.73 -8.65
C ILE A 178 -2.96 -14.02 -7.86
N SER A 179 -3.75 -13.92 -6.79
CA SER A 179 -4.14 -15.05 -5.95
C SER A 179 -4.96 -16.10 -6.71
N ALA A 180 -5.91 -15.65 -7.55
CA ALA A 180 -6.74 -16.54 -8.38
C ALA A 180 -5.90 -17.38 -9.36
N ARG A 181 -4.73 -16.89 -9.76
CA ARG A 181 -3.78 -17.59 -10.65
C ARG A 181 -2.79 -18.48 -9.89
N GLY A 182 -2.93 -18.61 -8.57
CA GLY A 182 -2.01 -19.40 -7.74
C GLY A 182 -0.62 -18.80 -7.59
N ALA A 183 -0.41 -17.56 -8.00
CA ALA A 183 0.89 -16.87 -7.95
C ALA A 183 1.04 -15.97 -6.72
N TRP A 184 0.37 -16.30 -5.61
CA TRP A 184 0.55 -15.58 -4.37
C TRP A 184 1.93 -15.87 -3.76
N PRO A 185 2.69 -14.85 -3.29
CA PRO A 185 3.95 -15.07 -2.60
C PRO A 185 3.73 -15.91 -1.33
N GLY A 186 4.28 -17.11 -1.32
CA GLY A 186 4.09 -18.12 -0.27
C GLY A 186 3.39 -19.40 -0.75
N SER A 187 2.88 -19.46 -1.99
CA SER A 187 2.39 -20.71 -2.60
C SER A 187 3.51 -21.55 -3.25
N ASP A 188 4.71 -21.00 -3.44
CA ASP A 188 5.76 -21.61 -4.27
C ASP A 188 6.63 -22.68 -3.61
N GLU A 189 6.46 -22.98 -2.32
CA GLU A 189 7.24 -24.05 -1.69
C GLU A 189 6.75 -25.48 -2.00
N LYS A 190 5.66 -25.65 -2.74
CA LYS A 190 5.17 -27.00 -3.12
C LYS A 190 5.56 -27.50 -4.50
N ALA A 191 6.19 -26.65 -5.34
CA ALA A 191 6.46 -27.00 -6.74
C ALA A 191 7.86 -27.56 -7.03
N SER A 192 8.76 -27.65 -6.06
CA SER A 192 10.14 -28.11 -6.28
C SER A 192 10.58 -29.21 -5.31
N GLN A 193 9.81 -30.31 -5.24
CA GLN A 193 10.42 -31.58 -4.87
C GLN A 193 10.68 -32.38 -6.17
N PRO A 194 11.95 -32.64 -6.52
CA PRO A 194 12.24 -33.58 -7.59
C PRO A 194 11.83 -34.96 -7.11
N THR A 195 10.89 -35.57 -7.84
CA THR A 195 10.60 -37.00 -7.68
C THR A 195 11.85 -37.79 -7.96
N GLY A 196 12.54 -38.19 -6.88
CA GLY A 196 13.63 -39.15 -6.98
C GLY A 196 13.11 -40.45 -7.59
N ARG A 197 13.52 -40.74 -8.80
CA ARG A 197 13.46 -42.10 -9.37
C ARG A 197 14.59 -42.91 -8.75
N ARG A 198 14.23 -43.99 -8.14
CA ARG A 198 15.09 -45.14 -7.92
C ARG A 198 15.24 -45.91 -9.25
#